data_55c9332c2ca367d17bb7aaeab94bc68c
#
_entry.id   55c9332c2ca367d17bb7aaeab94bc68c
#
_cell.length_a   1.000
_cell.length_b   1.000
_cell.length_c   1.000
_cell.angle_alpha   90.00
_cell.angle_beta   90.00
_cell.angle_gamma   90.00
#
_symmetry.space_group_name_H-M   'P 1'
#
loop_
_entity.id
_entity.type
_entity.pdbx_description
1 polymer ?
#
loop_
_entity_poly.entity_id
_entity_poly.type
_entity_poly.pdbx_seq_one_letter_code
_entity_poly.pdbx_strand_id
1 'polypeptide(L)'
;MIEHQGWQVASSFTAPHGEAEQTRASVGLADVSWMLKFDLQGHGLKNPPDLGPEAFSWVLGQLHCLVTCEPAAGEAVRERLEQFQKVGTDASLPPPIYVTEVTSVYAQLLLAGPRSRDVLSKLTSLNLSQEARGNLTCAQANVAHVHTIVLRKDLAGIPAYHLLVSRVYGESVWESVLHAGHEFHIAPVGLQAQRLVQG
;
A
#
# COMPACT_ATOMS: atom_id res chain seq x y z
N MET A 1 9.77 -10.83 16.52
CA MET A 1 9.97 -9.45 15.99
C MET A 1 11.41 -9.32 15.53
N ILE A 2 11.64 -8.60 14.44
CA ILE A 2 12.96 -8.24 13.92
C ILE A 2 12.96 -6.75 13.57
N GLU A 3 14.14 -6.15 13.55
CA GLU A 3 14.29 -4.81 12.98
C GLU A 3 14.39 -4.91 11.46
N HIS A 4 13.57 -4.11 10.76
CA HIS A 4 13.58 -4.00 9.32
C HIS A 4 13.39 -2.53 8.93
N GLN A 5 14.42 -1.92 8.32
CA GLN A 5 14.38 -0.53 7.86
C GLN A 5 14.01 0.47 8.97
N GLY A 6 14.51 0.27 10.18
CA GLY A 6 14.20 1.09 11.36
C GLY A 6 12.85 0.81 12.03
N TRP A 7 12.12 -0.22 11.57
CA TRP A 7 10.83 -0.63 12.12
C TRP A 7 10.92 -1.99 12.79
N GLN A 8 10.16 -2.16 13.88
CA GLN A 8 9.97 -3.47 14.50
C GLN A 8 8.83 -4.20 13.78
N VAL A 9 9.16 -5.26 13.04
CA VAL A 9 8.19 -6.03 12.25
C VAL A 9 8.16 -7.49 12.70
N ALA A 10 7.03 -8.17 12.49
CA ALA A 10 6.94 -9.60 12.68
C ALA A 10 7.73 -10.31 11.58
N SER A 11 8.73 -11.12 11.98
CA SER A 11 9.47 -11.97 11.06
C SER A 11 8.57 -13.06 10.47
N SER A 12 7.82 -13.72 11.33
CA SER A 12 6.78 -14.71 11.04
C SER A 12 5.85 -14.81 12.24
N PHE A 13 4.66 -15.32 12.04
CA PHE A 13 3.69 -15.66 13.10
C PHE A 13 3.70 -17.18 13.36
N THR A 14 3.91 -17.96 12.29
CA THR A 14 4.05 -19.40 12.29
C THR A 14 5.25 -19.80 11.44
N ALA A 15 5.22 -20.95 10.77
CA ALA A 15 6.24 -21.33 9.80
C ALA A 15 6.10 -20.48 8.51
N PRO A 16 7.14 -19.76 8.05
CA PRO A 16 7.06 -18.85 6.92
C PRO A 16 6.52 -19.49 5.63
N HIS A 17 6.90 -20.74 5.33
CA HIS A 17 6.39 -21.47 4.17
C HIS A 17 4.88 -21.73 4.29
N GLY A 18 4.40 -22.13 5.48
CA GLY A 18 2.97 -22.33 5.72
C GLY A 18 2.15 -21.06 5.56
N GLU A 19 2.66 -19.92 6.07
CA GLU A 19 2.03 -18.59 5.89
C GLU A 19 1.97 -18.22 4.39
N ALA A 20 3.04 -18.46 3.63
CA ALA A 20 3.09 -18.18 2.20
C ALA A 20 2.16 -19.10 1.40
N GLU A 21 2.13 -20.40 1.71
CA GLU A 21 1.21 -21.37 1.09
C GLU A 21 -0.26 -21.00 1.37
N GLN A 22 -0.59 -20.67 2.61
CA GLN A 22 -1.94 -20.23 2.98
C GLN A 22 -2.35 -18.96 2.23
N THR A 23 -1.43 -17.99 2.08
CA THR A 23 -1.68 -16.77 1.30
C THR A 23 -1.96 -17.09 -0.16
N ARG A 24 -1.19 -17.98 -0.78
CA ARG A 24 -1.40 -18.40 -2.17
C ARG A 24 -2.68 -19.21 -2.35
N ALA A 25 -3.04 -20.04 -1.38
CA ALA A 25 -4.23 -20.88 -1.44
C ALA A 25 -5.53 -20.13 -1.12
N SER A 26 -5.47 -19.13 -0.26
CA SER A 26 -6.65 -18.40 0.21
C SER A 26 -6.36 -16.91 0.40
N VAL A 27 -5.96 -16.48 1.60
CA VAL A 27 -5.71 -15.07 1.91
C VAL A 27 -4.78 -14.92 3.11
N GLY A 28 -3.89 -13.93 3.02
CA GLY A 28 -3.00 -13.49 4.10
C GLY A 28 -3.10 -12.00 4.34
N LEU A 29 -2.82 -11.58 5.57
CA LEU A 29 -2.77 -10.18 5.99
C LEU A 29 -1.41 -9.86 6.60
N ALA A 30 -0.73 -8.84 6.08
CA ALA A 30 0.57 -8.41 6.55
C ALA A 30 0.60 -6.92 6.90
N ASP A 31 1.41 -6.55 7.89
CA ASP A 31 1.76 -5.15 8.14
C ASP A 31 2.99 -4.77 7.29
N VAL A 32 2.79 -3.81 6.40
CA VAL A 32 3.82 -3.25 5.53
C VAL A 32 3.95 -1.73 5.73
N SER A 33 3.67 -1.26 6.94
CA SER A 33 3.72 0.17 7.30
C SER A 33 5.11 0.79 7.10
N TRP A 34 6.16 -0.02 7.04
CA TRP A 34 7.54 0.39 6.78
C TRP A 34 7.82 0.82 5.34
N MET A 35 6.95 0.49 4.37
CA MET A 35 7.07 0.98 3.00
C MET A 35 6.99 2.50 2.96
N LEU A 36 7.84 3.13 2.16
CA LEU A 36 7.88 4.59 2.03
C LEU A 36 6.65 5.11 1.30
N LYS A 37 6.18 6.27 1.74
CA LYS A 37 5.02 6.97 1.19
C LYS A 37 5.32 8.44 1.07
N PHE A 38 5.07 8.99 -0.12
CA PHE A 38 5.19 10.43 -0.40
C PHE A 38 3.86 10.95 -0.90
N ASP A 39 3.37 12.01 -0.26
CA ASP A 39 2.17 12.74 -0.66
C ASP A 39 2.56 13.90 -1.56
N LEU A 40 1.99 13.94 -2.74
CA LEU A 40 2.22 14.98 -3.74
C LEU A 40 0.95 15.79 -3.93
N GLN A 41 1.04 17.09 -3.73
CA GLN A 41 -0.09 18.02 -3.90
C GLN A 41 0.30 19.16 -4.83
N GLY A 42 -0.54 19.44 -5.83
CA GLY A 42 -0.30 20.53 -6.78
C GLY A 42 -0.83 20.26 -8.17
N HIS A 43 -0.50 21.13 -9.11
CA HIS A 43 -0.96 21.05 -10.49
C HIS A 43 -0.12 20.07 -11.33
N GLY A 44 -0.72 19.40 -12.30
CA GLY A 44 -0.02 18.51 -13.24
C GLY A 44 0.08 17.05 -12.80
N LEU A 45 -0.46 16.67 -11.64
CA LEU A 45 -0.37 15.32 -11.08
C LEU A 45 -1.24 14.25 -11.76
N LYS A 46 -1.99 14.61 -12.81
CA LYS A 46 -2.65 13.64 -13.70
C LYS A 46 -1.65 12.73 -14.42
N ASN A 47 -0.47 13.28 -14.70
CA ASN A 47 0.65 12.57 -15.31
C ASN A 47 1.83 12.64 -14.33
N PRO A 48 1.84 11.77 -13.29
CA PRO A 48 2.90 11.78 -12.30
C PRO A 48 4.25 11.46 -12.95
N PRO A 49 5.37 11.84 -12.30
CA PRO A 49 6.70 11.59 -12.84
C PRO A 49 6.97 10.08 -12.93
N ASP A 50 7.80 9.69 -13.89
CA ASP A 50 8.42 8.36 -13.90
C ASP A 50 9.48 8.29 -12.78
N LEU A 51 9.16 7.53 -11.74
CA LEU A 51 10.01 7.34 -10.57
C LEU A 51 10.81 6.03 -10.61
N GLY A 52 10.74 5.30 -11.75
CA GLY A 52 11.40 4.02 -11.95
C GLY A 52 10.55 2.82 -11.53
N PRO A 53 11.03 1.60 -11.81
CA PRO A 53 10.24 0.37 -11.72
C PRO A 53 9.85 -0.03 -10.30
N GLU A 54 10.53 0.49 -9.28
CA GLU A 54 10.32 0.13 -7.88
C GLU A 54 9.41 1.12 -7.13
N ALA A 55 8.96 2.20 -7.80
CA ALA A 55 8.05 3.19 -7.27
C ALA A 55 6.71 3.18 -8.03
N PHE A 56 5.62 3.36 -7.30
CA PHE A 56 4.27 3.37 -7.83
C PHE A 56 3.58 4.68 -7.52
N SER A 57 3.09 5.35 -8.56
CA SER A 57 2.35 6.60 -8.47
C SER A 57 0.84 6.33 -8.55
N TRP A 58 0.10 6.78 -7.55
CA TRP A 58 -1.33 6.55 -7.37
C TRP A 58 -2.07 7.88 -7.45
N VAL A 59 -2.71 8.14 -8.58
CA VAL A 59 -3.46 9.39 -8.79
C VAL A 59 -4.77 9.33 -8.00
N LEU A 60 -4.83 10.08 -6.89
CA LEU A 60 -5.99 10.14 -6.00
C LEU A 60 -6.98 11.24 -6.38
N GLY A 61 -6.54 12.19 -7.17
CA GLY A 61 -7.36 13.33 -7.63
C GLY A 61 -6.61 14.21 -8.63
N GLN A 62 -7.23 15.31 -9.05
CA GLN A 62 -6.61 16.19 -10.05
C GLN A 62 -5.33 16.87 -9.55
N LEU A 63 -5.26 17.15 -8.26
CA LEU A 63 -4.18 17.85 -7.57
C LEU A 63 -3.51 17.00 -6.49
N HIS A 64 -3.72 15.68 -6.52
CA HIS A 64 -3.29 14.78 -5.46
C HIS A 64 -2.81 13.44 -6.02
N CYS A 65 -1.58 13.08 -5.69
CA CYS A 65 -0.97 11.80 -6.01
C CYS A 65 -0.22 11.26 -4.79
N LEU A 66 -0.34 9.98 -4.54
CA LEU A 66 0.47 9.28 -3.55
C LEU A 66 1.53 8.46 -4.29
N VAL A 67 2.76 8.47 -3.79
CA VAL A 67 3.83 7.59 -4.27
C VAL A 67 4.17 6.59 -3.18
N THR A 68 4.32 5.32 -3.55
CA THR A 68 4.77 4.26 -2.65
C THR A 68 5.97 3.54 -3.24
N CYS A 69 6.96 3.21 -2.41
CA CYS A 69 8.12 2.41 -2.82
C CYS A 69 8.70 1.61 -1.64
N GLU A 70 9.51 0.64 -1.98
CA GLU A 70 10.37 -0.05 -1.01
C GLU A 70 11.44 0.92 -0.48
N PRO A 71 11.87 0.82 0.79
CA PRO A 71 12.93 1.68 1.34
C PRO A 71 14.24 1.62 0.57
N ALA A 72 14.55 0.50 -0.06
CA ALA A 72 15.75 0.34 -0.88
C ALA A 72 15.78 1.31 -2.09
N ALA A 73 14.62 1.66 -2.63
CA ALA A 73 14.49 2.64 -3.72
C ALA A 73 14.33 4.08 -3.20
N GLY A 74 14.22 4.27 -1.90
CA GLY A 74 13.80 5.53 -1.28
C GLY A 74 14.67 6.73 -1.65
N GLU A 75 15.98 6.58 -1.67
CA GLU A 75 16.89 7.68 -2.00
C GLU A 75 16.73 8.13 -3.45
N ALA A 76 16.74 7.17 -4.39
CA ALA A 76 16.55 7.46 -5.81
C ALA A 76 15.18 8.10 -6.09
N VAL A 77 14.14 7.67 -5.36
CA VAL A 77 12.80 8.25 -5.47
C VAL A 77 12.77 9.69 -4.94
N ARG A 78 13.41 9.98 -3.79
CA ARG A 78 13.51 11.35 -3.25
C ARG A 78 14.21 12.29 -4.22
N GLU A 79 15.35 11.88 -4.78
CA GLU A 79 16.09 12.69 -5.75
C GLU A 79 15.24 13.01 -6.99
N ARG A 80 14.51 12.03 -7.52
CA ARG A 80 13.61 12.25 -8.67
C ARG A 80 12.44 13.15 -8.33
N LEU A 81 11.85 13.01 -7.15
CA LEU A 81 10.79 13.89 -6.68
C LEU A 81 11.27 15.32 -6.49
N GLU A 82 12.47 15.54 -5.96
CA GLU A 82 13.07 16.87 -5.87
C GLU A 82 13.33 17.49 -7.26
N GLN A 83 13.82 16.71 -8.21
CA GLN A 83 13.98 17.16 -9.58
C GLN A 83 12.64 17.54 -10.20
N PHE A 84 11.60 16.73 -9.99
CA PHE A 84 10.26 16.99 -10.46
C PHE A 84 9.66 18.29 -9.90
N GLN A 85 9.90 18.59 -8.62
CA GLN A 85 9.48 19.85 -8.02
C GLN A 85 10.16 21.07 -8.65
N LYS A 86 11.42 20.94 -9.11
CA LYS A 86 12.21 22.03 -9.68
C LYS A 86 11.87 22.32 -11.15
N VAL A 87 11.21 21.40 -11.85
CA VAL A 87 10.88 21.58 -13.27
C VAL A 87 9.81 22.64 -13.43
N GLY A 88 10.16 23.75 -14.14
CA GLY A 88 9.24 24.84 -14.47
C GLY A 88 9.02 25.86 -13.34
N THR A 89 9.84 25.83 -12.28
CA THR A 89 9.80 26.87 -11.24
C THR A 89 10.77 28.00 -11.54
N ASP A 90 10.26 29.23 -11.58
CA ASP A 90 11.04 30.41 -11.32
C ASP A 90 11.44 30.38 -9.83
N ALA A 91 12.73 30.58 -9.51
CA ALA A 91 13.22 30.54 -8.13
C ALA A 91 12.55 31.54 -7.17
N SER A 92 11.80 32.50 -7.72
CA SER A 92 11.01 33.51 -6.97
C SER A 92 9.58 33.06 -6.64
N LEU A 93 9.10 31.94 -7.20
CA LEU A 93 7.74 31.44 -7.01
C LEU A 93 7.74 30.13 -6.18
N PRO A 94 6.69 29.88 -5.37
CA PRO A 94 6.55 28.59 -4.70
C PRO A 94 6.47 27.44 -5.70
N PRO A 95 6.98 26.24 -5.37
CA PRO A 95 6.93 25.11 -6.26
C PRO A 95 5.47 24.77 -6.62
N PRO A 96 5.19 24.42 -7.89
CA PRO A 96 3.84 24.06 -8.34
C PRO A 96 3.34 22.77 -7.71
N ILE A 97 4.24 21.97 -7.14
CA ILE A 97 3.97 20.69 -6.47
C ILE A 97 4.71 20.63 -5.14
N TYR A 98 3.98 20.28 -4.09
CA TYR A 98 4.52 20.02 -2.77
C TYR A 98 4.67 18.50 -2.59
N VAL A 99 5.83 18.07 -2.10
CA VAL A 99 6.13 16.67 -1.77
C VAL A 99 6.37 16.58 -0.27
N THR A 100 5.63 15.69 0.38
CA THR A 100 5.78 15.43 1.82
C THR A 100 5.93 13.93 2.05
N GLU A 101 6.95 13.50 2.78
CA GLU A 101 7.05 12.12 3.22
C GLU A 101 6.03 11.86 4.33
N VAL A 102 5.12 10.91 4.09
CA VAL A 102 4.00 10.59 5.00
C VAL A 102 4.04 9.13 5.47
N THR A 103 5.24 8.52 5.45
CA THR A 103 5.45 7.12 5.84
C THR A 103 4.87 6.82 7.23
N SER A 104 5.13 7.67 8.21
CA SER A 104 4.67 7.50 9.59
C SER A 104 3.21 7.91 9.84
N VAL A 105 2.57 8.57 8.89
CA VAL A 105 1.16 9.01 9.00
C VAL A 105 0.20 7.83 8.85
N TYR A 106 0.56 6.86 8.01
CA TYR A 106 -0.31 5.74 7.68
C TYR A 106 0.20 4.42 8.28
N ALA A 107 -0.73 3.62 8.82
CA ALA A 107 -0.59 2.19 8.82
C ALA A 107 -0.94 1.67 7.43
N GLN A 108 -0.13 0.74 6.91
CA GLN A 108 -0.35 0.13 5.61
C GLN A 108 -0.45 -1.38 5.78
N LEU A 109 -1.62 -1.92 5.51
CA LEU A 109 -1.91 -3.34 5.59
C LEU A 109 -1.96 -3.94 4.19
N LEU A 110 -1.32 -5.08 4.00
CA LEU A 110 -1.32 -5.83 2.74
C LEU A 110 -2.23 -7.04 2.89
N LEU A 111 -3.35 -7.03 2.18
CA LEU A 111 -4.30 -8.14 2.06
C LEU A 111 -4.07 -8.83 0.71
N ALA A 112 -3.50 -10.03 0.72
CA ALA A 112 -3.09 -10.74 -0.50
C ALA A 112 -3.67 -12.16 -0.54
N GLY A 113 -4.01 -12.63 -1.73
CA GLY A 113 -4.52 -13.98 -1.95
C GLY A 113 -5.76 -14.03 -2.83
N PRO A 114 -6.13 -15.20 -3.39
CA PRO A 114 -7.31 -15.37 -4.23
C PRO A 114 -8.62 -14.89 -3.58
N ARG A 115 -8.73 -15.00 -2.24
CA ARG A 115 -9.91 -14.61 -1.46
C ARG A 115 -9.83 -13.18 -0.90
N SER A 116 -8.77 -12.42 -1.21
CA SER A 116 -8.57 -11.06 -0.71
C SER A 116 -9.73 -10.12 -1.06
N ARG A 117 -10.29 -10.24 -2.28
CA ARG A 117 -11.46 -9.46 -2.70
C ARG A 117 -12.71 -9.80 -1.89
N ASP A 118 -12.93 -11.08 -1.60
CA ASP A 118 -14.11 -11.52 -0.84
C ASP A 118 -14.08 -11.00 0.59
N VAL A 119 -12.90 -11.01 1.23
CA VAL A 119 -12.70 -10.40 2.54
C VAL A 119 -12.96 -8.90 2.49
N LEU A 120 -12.33 -8.19 1.54
CA LEU A 120 -12.45 -6.74 1.45
C LEU A 120 -13.89 -6.30 1.13
N SER A 121 -14.64 -7.06 0.32
CA SER A 121 -16.03 -6.74 -0.04
C SER A 121 -17.00 -6.75 1.15
N LYS A 122 -16.65 -7.40 2.27
CA LYS A 122 -17.44 -7.36 3.50
C LYS A 122 -17.24 -6.08 4.30
N LEU A 123 -16.14 -5.36 4.04
CA LEU A 123 -15.71 -4.21 4.83
C LEU A 123 -15.94 -2.87 4.13
N THR A 124 -16.26 -2.89 2.84
CA THR A 124 -16.43 -1.68 2.04
C THR A 124 -17.52 -1.83 1.00
N SER A 125 -18.17 -0.72 0.65
CA SER A 125 -19.09 -0.65 -0.49
C SER A 125 -18.38 -0.36 -1.82
N LEU A 126 -17.04 -0.31 -1.84
CA LEU A 126 -16.26 -0.08 -3.04
C LEU A 126 -16.51 -1.20 -4.06
N ASN A 127 -16.77 -0.84 -5.31
CA ASN A 127 -16.83 -1.84 -6.39
C ASN A 127 -15.43 -2.39 -6.64
N LEU A 128 -15.22 -3.65 -6.28
CA LEU A 128 -13.95 -4.37 -6.40
C LEU A 128 -13.92 -5.32 -7.61
N SER A 129 -14.87 -5.20 -8.55
CA SER A 129 -14.83 -6.02 -9.77
C SER A 129 -13.54 -5.77 -10.56
N GLN A 130 -13.15 -6.74 -11.38
CA GLN A 130 -11.92 -6.63 -12.20
C GLN A 130 -11.99 -5.45 -13.18
N GLU A 131 -13.20 -5.17 -13.70
CA GLU A 131 -13.44 -4.06 -14.63
C GLU A 131 -13.30 -2.70 -13.94
N ALA A 132 -13.77 -2.59 -12.69
CA ALA A 132 -13.72 -1.36 -11.92
C ALA A 132 -12.38 -1.15 -11.22
N ARG A 133 -11.74 -2.23 -10.78
CA ARG A 133 -10.50 -2.21 -9.99
C ARG A 133 -9.54 -3.31 -10.46
N GLY A 134 -8.99 -3.14 -11.65
CA GLY A 134 -7.90 -3.96 -12.17
C GLY A 134 -6.58 -3.73 -11.40
N ASN A 135 -5.55 -4.47 -11.78
CA ASN A 135 -4.21 -4.26 -11.22
C ASN A 135 -3.71 -2.82 -11.48
N LEU A 136 -2.93 -2.28 -10.56
CA LEU A 136 -2.38 -0.90 -10.56
C LEU A 136 -3.47 0.19 -10.57
N THR A 137 -4.56 -0.04 -9.85
CA THR A 137 -5.60 0.98 -9.61
C THR A 137 -5.64 1.39 -8.14
N CYS A 138 -6.16 2.59 -7.88
CA CYS A 138 -6.39 3.09 -6.54
C CYS A 138 -7.80 3.67 -6.37
N ALA A 139 -8.25 3.73 -5.12
CA ALA A 139 -9.50 4.37 -4.75
C ALA A 139 -9.42 4.88 -3.31
N GLN A 140 -10.28 5.85 -2.99
CA GLN A 140 -10.54 6.26 -1.62
C GLN A 140 -11.95 5.81 -1.23
N ALA A 141 -12.07 5.10 -0.12
CA ALA A 141 -13.34 4.57 0.37
C ALA A 141 -13.27 4.35 1.90
N ASN A 142 -14.42 4.13 2.52
CA ASN A 142 -14.41 3.61 3.89
C ASN A 142 -14.23 2.09 3.88
N VAL A 143 -13.28 1.60 4.67
CA VAL A 143 -13.06 0.18 4.97
C VAL A 143 -13.22 0.03 6.49
N ALA A 144 -14.09 -0.87 6.93
CA ALA A 144 -14.43 -1.02 8.35
C ALA A 144 -14.78 0.34 9.02
N HIS A 145 -15.53 1.19 8.32
CA HIS A 145 -15.94 2.55 8.72
C HIS A 145 -14.80 3.58 8.81
N VAL A 146 -13.56 3.22 8.46
CA VAL A 146 -12.39 4.11 8.48
C VAL A 146 -12.07 4.56 7.06
N HIS A 147 -11.83 5.87 6.86
CA HIS A 147 -11.35 6.39 5.59
C HIS A 147 -10.01 5.75 5.21
N THR A 148 -9.97 5.12 4.05
CA THR A 148 -8.87 4.28 3.60
C THR A 148 -8.52 4.60 2.15
N ILE A 149 -7.24 4.71 1.86
CA ILE A 149 -6.73 4.66 0.49
C ILE A 149 -6.48 3.17 0.16
N VAL A 150 -7.21 2.67 -0.82
CA VAL A 150 -7.12 1.28 -1.28
C VAL A 150 -6.30 1.27 -2.57
N LEU A 151 -5.15 0.62 -2.56
CA LEU A 151 -4.28 0.47 -3.73
C LEU A 151 -4.30 -1.01 -4.13
N ARG A 152 -4.60 -1.30 -5.38
CA ARG A 152 -4.47 -2.66 -5.90
C ARG A 152 -3.15 -2.82 -6.63
N LYS A 153 -2.30 -3.72 -6.12
CA LYS A 153 -1.03 -4.12 -6.75
C LYS A 153 -0.87 -5.63 -6.55
N ASP A 154 -1.16 -6.37 -7.60
CA ASP A 154 -1.10 -7.83 -7.58
C ASP A 154 0.36 -8.30 -7.35
N LEU A 155 0.54 -9.37 -6.57
CA LEU A 155 1.83 -9.95 -6.23
C LEU A 155 2.03 -11.26 -6.99
N ALA A 156 2.98 -11.34 -7.89
CA ALA A 156 3.24 -12.54 -8.70
C ALA A 156 1.95 -13.15 -9.32
N GLY A 157 1.04 -12.29 -9.79
CA GLY A 157 -0.25 -12.68 -10.35
C GLY A 157 -1.36 -12.99 -9.33
N ILE A 158 -1.09 -12.86 -8.04
CA ILE A 158 -2.05 -13.05 -6.96
C ILE A 158 -2.70 -11.69 -6.64
N PRO A 159 -4.04 -11.58 -6.57
CA PRO A 159 -4.71 -10.34 -6.20
C PRO A 159 -4.24 -9.84 -4.83
N ALA A 160 -3.85 -8.57 -4.76
CA ALA A 160 -3.39 -7.97 -3.52
C ALA A 160 -3.84 -6.51 -3.41
N TYR A 161 -4.22 -6.12 -2.19
CA TYR A 161 -4.71 -4.80 -1.84
C TYR A 161 -3.90 -4.23 -0.69
N HIS A 162 -3.35 -3.03 -0.89
CA HIS A 162 -2.76 -2.25 0.19
C HIS A 162 -3.84 -1.31 0.74
N LEU A 163 -4.08 -1.39 2.04
CA LEU A 163 -5.03 -0.57 2.77
C LEU A 163 -4.24 0.43 3.61
N LEU A 164 -4.26 1.71 3.20
CA LEU A 164 -3.60 2.78 3.93
C LEU A 164 -4.64 3.51 4.77
N VAL A 165 -4.51 3.41 6.06
CA VAL A 165 -5.38 4.06 7.05
C VAL A 165 -4.55 4.98 7.92
N SER A 166 -5.16 6.03 8.51
CA SER A 166 -4.47 6.80 9.52
C SER A 166 -3.94 5.86 10.60
N ARG A 167 -2.69 6.07 11.03
CA ARG A 167 -1.96 5.16 11.93
C ARG A 167 -2.74 4.78 13.19
N VAL A 168 -3.51 5.72 13.73
CA VAL A 168 -4.32 5.51 14.94
C VAL A 168 -5.40 4.43 14.78
N TYR A 169 -5.80 4.12 13.56
CA TYR A 169 -6.81 3.09 13.25
C TYR A 169 -6.20 1.77 12.76
N GLY A 170 -4.87 1.68 12.67
CA GLY A 170 -4.18 0.51 12.10
C GLY A 170 -4.57 -0.80 12.77
N GLU A 171 -4.55 -0.86 14.11
CA GLU A 171 -4.94 -2.04 14.89
C GLU A 171 -6.41 -2.40 14.69
N SER A 172 -7.32 -1.43 14.82
CA SER A 172 -8.77 -1.65 14.65
C SER A 172 -9.13 -2.18 13.26
N VAL A 173 -8.48 -1.66 12.21
CA VAL A 173 -8.70 -2.14 10.83
C VAL A 173 -8.07 -3.52 10.63
N TRP A 174 -6.89 -3.77 11.20
CA TRP A 174 -6.26 -5.09 11.20
C TRP A 174 -7.19 -6.16 11.79
N GLU A 175 -7.73 -5.93 12.98
CA GLU A 175 -8.68 -6.84 13.64
C GLU A 175 -9.95 -7.04 12.83
N SER A 176 -10.50 -5.96 12.25
CA SER A 176 -11.69 -6.02 11.40
C SER A 176 -11.47 -6.88 10.15
N VAL A 177 -10.29 -6.77 9.52
CA VAL A 177 -9.93 -7.57 8.34
C VAL A 177 -9.75 -9.04 8.73
N LEU A 178 -9.08 -9.35 9.84
CA LEU A 178 -8.95 -10.72 10.34
C LEU A 178 -10.32 -11.34 10.65
N HIS A 179 -11.20 -10.58 11.29
CA HIS A 179 -12.55 -11.05 11.59
C HIS A 179 -13.35 -11.34 10.31
N ALA A 180 -13.34 -10.41 9.34
CA ALA A 180 -14.03 -10.58 8.05
C ALA A 180 -13.49 -11.77 7.22
N GLY A 181 -12.19 -12.05 7.36
CA GLY A 181 -11.49 -13.13 6.65
C GLY A 181 -11.57 -14.50 7.33
N HIS A 182 -12.15 -14.59 8.53
CA HIS A 182 -12.14 -15.83 9.35
C HIS A 182 -12.68 -17.05 8.58
N GLU A 183 -13.78 -16.92 7.84
CA GLU A 183 -14.37 -18.02 7.06
C GLU A 183 -13.49 -18.46 5.87
N PHE A 184 -12.54 -17.61 5.44
CA PHE A 184 -11.55 -17.92 4.41
C PHE A 184 -10.21 -18.37 4.99
N HIS A 185 -10.16 -18.64 6.29
CA HIS A 185 -8.95 -19.04 7.01
C HIS A 185 -7.81 -18.03 6.82
N ILE A 186 -8.13 -16.72 6.88
CA ILE A 186 -7.13 -15.66 6.80
C ILE A 186 -6.04 -15.87 7.87
N ALA A 187 -4.79 -15.72 7.47
CA ALA A 187 -3.65 -15.81 8.37
C ALA A 187 -2.87 -14.50 8.43
N PRO A 188 -2.34 -14.10 9.60
CA PRO A 188 -1.34 -13.07 9.66
C PRO A 188 -0.05 -13.56 8.99
N VAL A 189 0.64 -12.66 8.27
CA VAL A 189 1.78 -12.97 7.42
C VAL A 189 2.97 -12.12 7.82
N GLY A 190 4.07 -12.75 8.23
CA GLY A 190 5.31 -12.07 8.57
C GLY A 190 6.18 -11.75 7.35
N LEU A 191 7.24 -10.98 7.58
CA LEU A 191 8.12 -10.48 6.52
C LEU A 191 8.77 -11.60 5.69
N GLN A 192 9.12 -12.73 6.32
CA GLN A 192 9.74 -13.86 5.61
C GLN A 192 8.75 -14.51 4.63
N ALA A 193 7.51 -14.69 5.05
CA ALA A 193 6.48 -15.26 4.19
C ALA A 193 6.09 -14.30 3.05
N GLN A 194 6.04 -12.99 3.30
CA GLN A 194 5.81 -11.98 2.25
C GLN A 194 6.85 -12.11 1.12
N ARG A 195 8.13 -12.26 1.46
CA ARG A 195 9.20 -12.47 0.47
C ARG A 195 9.02 -13.76 -0.34
N LEU A 196 8.58 -14.84 0.32
CA LEU A 196 8.28 -16.09 -0.36
C LEU A 196 7.08 -15.97 -1.30
N VAL A 197 6.08 -15.14 -1.01
CA VAL A 197 4.91 -14.92 -1.90
C VAL A 197 5.30 -14.11 -3.12
N GLN A 198 6.24 -13.18 -2.99
CA GLN A 198 6.69 -12.32 -4.10
C GLN A 198 7.59 -13.05 -5.11
N GLY A 199 8.19 -14.18 -4.72
CA GLY A 199 9.08 -14.99 -5.55
C GLY A 199 10.52 -14.71 -5.27
#